data_a30961c3875a665bd9969771ef5fdaf1
#
_entry.id   a30961c3875a665bd9969771ef5fdaf1
#
_cell.length_a   1.000
_cell.length_b   1.000
_cell.length_c   1.000
_cell.angle_alpha   90.00
_cell.angle_beta   90.00
_cell.angle_gamma   90.00
#
_symmetry.space_group_name_H-M   'P 1'
#
loop_
_entity.id
_entity.type
_entity.pdbx_description
1 polymer ?
#
loop_
_entity_poly.entity_id
_entity_poly.type
_entity_poly.pdbx_seq_one_letter_code
_entity_poly.pdbx_strand_id
1 'polypeptide(L)'
;MNNLLNDIKKLKNIADLGLLYAKVEYDRERYTELHAISLNMMSRLTDTPLSKMRGFYSPITDYPTPKVDIRALVLNSDNQILFAQERSDGRWSLPGGWADIGLTAREVVAKEVLEETGLTVSPNRLLAVFDKKCHPHPPQAYYVYKFVILCQYLSGDLQPAHDILDARYFDINDLPPLSENRILKSQIELVFQKVKTAVFETYCD
;
A
#
# COMPACT_ATOMS: atom_id res chain seq x y z
N MET A 1 -14.03 -0.90 15.49
CA MET A 1 -14.31 -1.21 14.07
C MET A 1 -13.19 -2.01 13.41
N ASN A 2 -11.91 -1.68 13.64
CA ASN A 2 -10.77 -2.41 13.03
C ASN A 2 -10.70 -3.91 13.40
N ASN A 3 -11.06 -4.31 14.63
CA ASN A 3 -10.99 -5.72 15.02
C ASN A 3 -11.95 -6.61 14.21
N LEU A 4 -13.22 -6.19 14.02
CA LEU A 4 -14.19 -6.97 13.28
C LEU A 4 -13.78 -7.19 11.81
N LEU A 5 -13.29 -6.15 11.14
CA LEU A 5 -12.82 -6.30 9.76
C LEU A 5 -11.61 -7.24 9.67
N ASN A 6 -10.69 -7.16 10.62
CA ASN A 6 -9.55 -8.08 10.67
C ASN A 6 -9.99 -9.53 10.91
N ASP A 7 -10.99 -9.74 11.76
CA ASP A 7 -11.53 -11.08 11.99
C ASP A 7 -12.21 -11.64 10.74
N ILE A 8 -12.97 -10.81 10.01
CA ILE A 8 -13.59 -11.23 8.74
C ILE A 8 -12.51 -11.56 7.68
N LYS A 9 -11.42 -10.78 7.60
CA LYS A 9 -10.28 -11.10 6.72
C LYS A 9 -9.64 -12.43 7.06
N LYS A 10 -9.51 -12.75 8.35
CA LYS A 10 -9.01 -14.06 8.81
C LYS A 10 -9.96 -15.18 8.43
N LEU A 11 -11.28 -15.00 8.66
CA LEU A 11 -12.29 -15.98 8.26
C LEU A 11 -12.25 -16.24 6.75
N LYS A 12 -12.15 -15.18 5.95
CA LYS A 12 -11.97 -15.31 4.49
C LYS A 12 -10.72 -16.10 4.15
N ASN A 13 -9.56 -15.79 4.78
CA ASN A 13 -8.33 -16.52 4.52
C ASN A 13 -8.43 -18.01 4.89
N ILE A 14 -9.12 -18.35 5.98
CA ILE A 14 -9.40 -19.75 6.34
C ILE A 14 -10.25 -20.43 5.26
N ALA A 15 -11.28 -19.75 4.74
CA ALA A 15 -12.09 -20.28 3.66
C ALA A 15 -11.27 -20.47 2.37
N ASP A 16 -10.40 -19.51 2.03
CA ASP A 16 -9.51 -19.57 0.88
C ASP A 16 -8.57 -20.79 0.95
N LEU A 17 -7.90 -20.97 2.08
CA LEU A 17 -7.02 -22.11 2.31
C LEU A 17 -7.80 -23.44 2.33
N GLY A 18 -9.00 -23.41 2.92
CA GLY A 18 -9.89 -24.56 2.89
C GLY A 18 -10.25 -24.97 1.47
N LEU A 19 -10.62 -24.01 0.60
CA LEU A 19 -10.92 -24.26 -0.82
C LEU A 19 -9.71 -24.78 -1.59
N LEU A 20 -8.52 -24.26 -1.30
CA LEU A 20 -7.29 -24.67 -1.96
C LEU A 20 -6.91 -26.13 -1.64
N TYR A 21 -7.12 -26.56 -0.39
CA TYR A 21 -6.67 -27.87 0.09
C TYR A 21 -7.79 -28.89 0.29
N ALA A 22 -9.08 -28.52 0.15
CA ALA A 22 -10.21 -29.43 0.32
C ALA A 22 -10.16 -30.61 -0.67
N LYS A 23 -10.18 -31.83 -0.12
CA LYS A 23 -10.22 -33.09 -0.89
C LYS A 23 -11.64 -33.70 -0.98
N VAL A 24 -12.55 -33.25 -0.13
CA VAL A 24 -13.91 -33.75 0.00
C VAL A 24 -14.88 -32.67 -0.41
N GLU A 25 -15.91 -33.02 -1.18
CA GLU A 25 -16.89 -32.07 -1.72
C GLU A 25 -17.67 -31.35 -0.61
N TYR A 26 -18.07 -32.04 0.45
CA TYR A 26 -18.72 -31.40 1.60
C TYR A 26 -17.91 -30.31 2.28
N ASP A 27 -16.59 -30.45 2.32
CA ASP A 27 -15.71 -29.40 2.87
C ASP A 27 -15.59 -28.23 1.89
N ARG A 28 -15.53 -28.51 0.59
CA ARG A 28 -15.54 -27.51 -0.46
C ARG A 28 -16.81 -26.66 -0.43
N GLU A 29 -17.98 -27.28 -0.27
CA GLU A 29 -19.26 -26.55 -0.11
C GLU A 29 -19.24 -25.63 1.10
N ARG A 30 -18.78 -26.11 2.27
CA ARG A 30 -18.68 -25.31 3.52
C ARG A 30 -17.74 -24.13 3.37
N TYR A 31 -16.57 -24.35 2.77
CA TYR A 31 -15.61 -23.26 2.56
C TYR A 31 -16.10 -22.28 1.49
N THR A 32 -16.83 -22.70 0.49
CA THR A 32 -17.49 -21.83 -0.50
C THR A 32 -18.52 -20.93 0.19
N GLU A 33 -19.34 -21.47 1.07
CA GLU A 33 -20.29 -20.69 1.84
C GLU A 33 -19.61 -19.70 2.79
N LEU A 34 -18.60 -20.14 3.54
CA LEU A 34 -17.82 -19.29 4.45
C LEU A 34 -17.15 -18.16 3.69
N HIS A 35 -16.58 -18.42 2.52
CA HIS A 35 -15.99 -17.42 1.63
C HIS A 35 -17.04 -16.37 1.20
N ALA A 36 -18.22 -16.82 0.75
CA ALA A 36 -19.30 -15.91 0.33
C ALA A 36 -19.80 -15.02 1.49
N ILE A 37 -19.98 -15.59 2.68
CA ILE A 37 -20.36 -14.85 3.89
C ILE A 37 -19.30 -13.80 4.21
N SER A 38 -18.03 -14.17 4.21
CA SER A 38 -16.92 -13.26 4.51
C SER A 38 -16.85 -12.08 3.53
N LEU A 39 -17.04 -12.32 2.22
CA LEU A 39 -17.09 -11.26 1.21
C LEU A 39 -18.28 -10.31 1.42
N ASN A 40 -19.46 -10.84 1.75
CA ASN A 40 -20.64 -10.03 2.04
C ASN A 40 -20.42 -9.13 3.27
N MET A 41 -19.84 -9.67 4.34
CA MET A 41 -19.52 -8.91 5.55
C MET A 41 -18.48 -7.81 5.26
N MET A 42 -17.42 -8.11 4.50
CA MET A 42 -16.42 -7.12 4.08
C MET A 42 -17.05 -6.02 3.24
N SER A 43 -17.88 -6.37 2.26
CA SER A 43 -18.59 -5.42 1.40
C SER A 43 -19.36 -4.38 2.22
N ARG A 44 -20.10 -4.84 3.22
CA ARG A 44 -20.88 -3.96 4.12
C ARG A 44 -20.00 -3.09 5.00
N LEU A 45 -18.88 -3.61 5.52
CA LEU A 45 -17.99 -2.87 6.42
C LEU A 45 -17.09 -1.86 5.72
N THR A 46 -16.77 -2.09 4.45
CA THR A 46 -15.87 -1.22 3.67
C THR A 46 -16.61 -0.34 2.66
N ASP A 47 -17.94 -0.41 2.65
CA ASP A 47 -18.80 0.27 1.66
C ASP A 47 -18.34 0.02 0.21
N THR A 48 -17.84 -1.18 -0.05
CA THR A 48 -17.34 -1.58 -1.38
C THR A 48 -18.32 -2.57 -2.01
N PRO A 49 -18.81 -2.31 -3.23
CA PRO A 49 -19.75 -3.22 -3.90
C PRO A 49 -19.26 -4.65 -3.99
N LEU A 50 -20.13 -5.63 -3.74
CA LEU A 50 -19.80 -7.06 -3.75
C LEU A 50 -19.25 -7.53 -5.12
N SER A 51 -19.71 -6.94 -6.22
CA SER A 51 -19.19 -7.21 -7.57
C SER A 51 -17.71 -6.85 -7.69
N LYS A 52 -17.32 -5.72 -7.12
CA LYS A 52 -15.92 -5.26 -7.07
C LYS A 52 -15.09 -6.17 -6.14
N MET A 53 -15.66 -6.58 -4.99
CA MET A 53 -15.03 -7.56 -4.10
C MET A 53 -14.73 -8.88 -4.79
N ARG A 54 -15.69 -9.44 -5.53
CA ARG A 54 -15.50 -10.68 -6.28
C ARG A 54 -14.41 -10.57 -7.36
N GLY A 55 -14.24 -9.39 -7.98
CA GLY A 55 -13.16 -9.14 -8.93
C GLY A 55 -11.76 -9.14 -8.29
N PHE A 56 -11.65 -8.72 -7.03
CA PHE A 56 -10.37 -8.75 -6.29
C PHE A 56 -9.99 -10.16 -5.82
N TYR A 57 -10.94 -11.06 -5.70
CA TYR A 57 -10.78 -12.40 -5.15
C TYR A 57 -11.22 -13.45 -6.16
N SER A 58 -10.49 -13.55 -7.29
CA SER A 58 -10.62 -14.68 -8.25
C SER A 58 -10.49 -16.02 -7.52
N PRO A 59 -10.97 -17.13 -8.13
CA PRO A 59 -10.82 -18.46 -7.55
C PRO A 59 -9.37 -18.67 -7.09
N ILE A 60 -9.22 -19.09 -5.84
CA ILE A 60 -7.91 -19.25 -5.22
C ILE A 60 -7.28 -20.51 -5.80
N THR A 61 -6.27 -20.30 -6.61
CA THR A 61 -5.44 -21.36 -7.21
C THR A 61 -4.08 -21.47 -6.52
N ASP A 62 -3.74 -20.50 -5.63
CA ASP A 62 -2.47 -20.44 -4.94
C ASP A 62 -2.63 -19.88 -3.52
N TYR A 63 -1.59 -19.98 -2.69
CA TYR A 63 -1.58 -19.54 -1.30
C TYR A 63 -1.79 -18.02 -1.22
N PRO A 64 -2.85 -17.53 -0.52
CA PRO A 64 -3.12 -16.10 -0.42
C PRO A 64 -2.07 -15.40 0.45
N THR A 65 -1.49 -14.32 -0.07
CA THR A 65 -0.50 -13.49 0.62
C THR A 65 -0.97 -12.04 0.76
N PRO A 66 -0.44 -11.25 1.72
CA PRO A 66 -0.62 -9.81 1.72
C PRO A 66 -0.10 -9.18 0.43
N LYS A 67 -0.76 -8.11 -0.02
CA LYS A 67 -0.22 -7.27 -1.09
C LYS A 67 0.96 -6.46 -0.57
N VAL A 68 1.90 -6.13 -1.44
CA VAL A 68 3.04 -5.27 -1.12
C VAL A 68 2.88 -3.95 -1.85
N ASP A 69 2.89 -2.85 -1.09
CA ASP A 69 2.84 -1.46 -1.57
C ASP A 69 4.20 -0.81 -1.27
N ILE A 70 4.84 -0.20 -2.27
CA ILE A 70 6.18 0.36 -2.17
C ILE A 70 6.13 1.86 -2.42
N ARG A 71 6.69 2.66 -1.48
CA ARG A 71 6.68 4.12 -1.52
C ARG A 71 8.09 4.68 -1.43
N ALA A 72 8.34 5.76 -2.18
CA ALA A 72 9.59 6.50 -2.15
C ALA A 72 9.54 7.63 -1.12
N LEU A 73 10.56 7.74 -0.27
CA LEU A 73 10.89 9.00 0.39
C LEU A 73 12.00 9.68 -0.41
N VAL A 74 11.68 10.78 -1.09
CA VAL A 74 12.62 11.61 -1.86
C VAL A 74 12.67 12.99 -1.22
N LEU A 75 13.86 13.46 -0.88
CA LEU A 75 14.08 14.79 -0.30
C LEU A 75 14.84 15.67 -1.28
N ASN A 76 14.47 16.96 -1.35
CA ASN A 76 15.25 17.97 -2.04
C ASN A 76 16.36 18.58 -1.11
N SER A 77 17.11 19.55 -1.62
CA SER A 77 18.17 20.28 -0.86
C SER A 77 17.65 20.99 0.39
N ASP A 78 16.38 21.39 0.38
CA ASP A 78 15.73 22.10 1.49
C ASP A 78 15.09 21.15 2.49
N ASN A 79 15.31 19.83 2.34
CA ASN A 79 14.70 18.74 3.10
C ASN A 79 13.16 18.67 2.98
N GLN A 80 12.59 19.19 1.92
CA GLN A 80 11.18 18.99 1.61
C GLN A 80 10.98 17.62 0.96
N ILE A 81 9.83 17.04 1.21
CA ILE A 81 9.44 15.69 0.77
C ILE A 81 8.66 15.78 -0.53
N LEU A 82 9.00 14.94 -1.50
CA LEU A 82 8.26 14.78 -2.75
C LEU A 82 6.93 14.04 -2.50
N PHE A 83 5.85 14.61 -3.03
CA PHE A 83 4.53 14.00 -3.07
C PHE A 83 3.97 14.02 -4.48
N ALA A 84 3.10 13.04 -4.75
CA ALA A 84 2.27 12.95 -5.94
C ALA A 84 0.79 13.11 -5.56
N GLN A 85 0.03 13.91 -6.31
CA GLN A 85 -1.41 14.11 -6.11
C GLN A 85 -2.20 13.10 -6.92
N GLU A 86 -2.87 12.21 -6.24
CA GLU A 86 -3.63 11.11 -6.80
C GLU A 86 -4.91 11.58 -7.50
N ARG A 87 -5.12 11.19 -8.73
CA ARG A 87 -6.36 11.50 -9.47
C ARG A 87 -7.59 10.86 -8.84
N SER A 88 -7.41 9.72 -8.17
CA SER A 88 -8.52 8.91 -7.63
C SER A 88 -9.27 9.57 -6.47
N ASP A 89 -8.60 10.40 -5.67
CA ASP A 89 -9.18 11.07 -4.49
C ASP A 89 -8.78 12.55 -4.35
N GLY A 90 -7.95 13.07 -5.27
CA GLY A 90 -7.45 14.44 -5.25
C GLY A 90 -6.49 14.74 -4.11
N ARG A 91 -6.03 13.73 -3.38
CA ARG A 91 -5.16 13.86 -2.21
C ARG A 91 -3.73 13.44 -2.52
N TRP A 92 -2.82 13.74 -1.60
CA TRP A 92 -1.39 13.55 -1.80
C TRP A 92 -0.87 12.30 -1.11
N SER A 93 0.07 11.63 -1.76
CA SER A 93 0.79 10.50 -1.17
C SER A 93 2.28 10.56 -1.54
N LEU A 94 3.11 9.77 -0.85
CA LEU A 94 4.46 9.50 -1.33
C LEU A 94 4.36 8.76 -2.67
N PRO A 95 5.20 9.11 -3.68
CA PRO A 95 5.24 8.39 -4.95
C PRO A 95 5.46 6.89 -4.75
N GLY A 96 4.76 6.08 -5.54
CA GLY A 96 4.88 4.63 -5.45
C GLY A 96 3.56 3.88 -5.64
N GLY A 97 3.64 2.56 -5.80
CA GLY A 97 2.53 1.70 -6.14
C GLY A 97 2.67 0.27 -5.63
N TRP A 98 1.91 -0.63 -6.25
CA TRP A 98 1.98 -2.05 -5.96
C TRP A 98 3.28 -2.66 -6.48
N ALA A 99 3.80 -3.64 -5.75
CA ALA A 99 4.94 -4.43 -6.22
C ALA A 99 4.55 -5.22 -7.48
N ASP A 100 5.21 -4.93 -8.59
CA ASP A 100 5.07 -5.67 -9.84
C ASP A 100 5.84 -7.00 -9.78
N ILE A 101 5.20 -8.07 -10.28
CA ILE A 101 5.87 -9.37 -10.43
C ILE A 101 7.02 -9.24 -11.42
N GLY A 102 8.18 -9.78 -11.04
CA GLY A 102 9.40 -9.76 -11.87
C GLY A 102 10.30 -8.55 -11.63
N LEU A 103 9.87 -7.56 -10.84
CA LEU A 103 10.70 -6.43 -10.42
C LEU A 103 11.10 -6.55 -8.95
N THR A 104 12.31 -6.12 -8.64
CA THR A 104 12.74 -5.94 -7.25
C THR A 104 12.05 -4.70 -6.64
N ALA A 105 11.96 -4.62 -5.32
CA ALA A 105 11.39 -3.45 -4.64
C ALA A 105 12.09 -2.13 -5.02
N ARG A 106 13.38 -2.18 -5.34
CA ARG A 106 14.15 -1.02 -5.80
C ARG A 106 13.76 -0.61 -7.23
N GLU A 107 13.58 -1.57 -8.12
CA GLU A 107 13.13 -1.29 -9.50
C GLU A 107 11.71 -0.74 -9.51
N VAL A 108 10.80 -1.32 -8.71
CA VAL A 108 9.43 -0.81 -8.59
C VAL A 108 9.43 0.65 -8.13
N VAL A 109 10.10 0.99 -7.03
CA VAL A 109 10.07 2.36 -6.51
C VAL A 109 10.70 3.37 -7.45
N ALA A 110 11.77 3.00 -8.16
CA ALA A 110 12.42 3.89 -9.15
C ALA A 110 11.51 4.11 -10.36
N LYS A 111 10.85 3.06 -10.85
CA LYS A 111 9.86 3.10 -11.93
C LYS A 111 8.69 4.00 -11.56
N GLU A 112 8.08 3.79 -10.40
CA GLU A 112 6.93 4.57 -9.94
C GLU A 112 7.25 6.06 -9.79
N VAL A 113 8.41 6.40 -9.20
CA VAL A 113 8.84 7.81 -9.10
C VAL A 113 8.97 8.43 -10.49
N LEU A 114 9.57 7.72 -11.44
CA LEU A 114 9.71 8.22 -12.81
C LEU A 114 8.34 8.40 -13.49
N GLU A 115 7.47 7.40 -13.40
CA GLU A 115 6.15 7.41 -14.03
C GLU A 115 5.22 8.46 -13.42
N GLU A 116 5.23 8.63 -12.09
CA GLU A 116 4.34 9.55 -11.38
C GLU A 116 4.84 10.99 -11.36
N THR A 117 6.15 11.21 -11.40
CA THR A 117 6.73 12.54 -11.15
C THR A 117 7.69 13.06 -12.23
N GLY A 118 8.14 12.20 -13.15
CA GLY A 118 9.16 12.53 -14.16
C GLY A 118 10.60 12.53 -13.62
N LEU A 119 10.80 12.27 -12.32
CA LEU A 119 12.13 12.28 -11.71
C LEU A 119 12.81 10.92 -11.79
N THR A 120 14.09 10.93 -12.09
CA THR A 120 14.95 9.75 -11.97
C THR A 120 15.61 9.74 -10.60
N VAL A 121 15.49 8.61 -9.90
CA VAL A 121 16.03 8.44 -8.55
C VAL A 121 16.88 7.19 -8.40
N SER A 122 17.76 7.17 -7.41
CA SER A 122 18.50 5.99 -6.96
C SER A 122 17.94 5.50 -5.63
N PRO A 123 17.31 4.32 -5.58
CA PRO A 123 16.83 3.73 -4.32
C PRO A 123 18.00 3.28 -3.45
N ASN A 124 18.11 3.85 -2.24
CA ASN A 124 19.27 3.63 -1.38
C ASN A 124 18.98 2.64 -0.25
N ARG A 125 17.91 2.88 0.53
CA ARG A 125 17.72 2.19 1.81
C ARG A 125 16.25 1.97 2.14
N LEU A 126 15.91 0.77 2.61
CA LEU A 126 14.62 0.48 3.21
C LEU A 126 14.57 1.14 4.61
N LEU A 127 13.66 2.08 4.78
CA LEU A 127 13.45 2.82 6.02
C LEU A 127 12.43 2.15 6.94
N ALA A 128 11.37 1.58 6.35
CA ALA A 128 10.29 0.98 7.11
C ALA A 128 9.56 -0.12 6.33
N VAL A 129 9.05 -1.09 7.08
CA VAL A 129 8.01 -2.03 6.69
C VAL A 129 6.83 -1.83 7.63
N PHE A 130 5.74 -1.27 7.13
CA PHE A 130 4.51 -1.07 7.89
C PHE A 130 3.48 -2.14 7.54
N ASP A 131 2.94 -2.83 8.55
CA ASP A 131 1.69 -3.58 8.40
C ASP A 131 0.51 -2.61 8.55
N LYS A 132 -0.24 -2.37 7.49
CA LYS A 132 -1.36 -1.41 7.51
C LYS A 132 -2.37 -1.66 8.64
N LYS A 133 -2.52 -2.88 9.13
CA LYS A 133 -3.46 -3.18 10.23
C LYS A 133 -3.00 -2.58 11.57
N CYS A 134 -1.69 -2.31 11.74
CA CYS A 134 -1.12 -1.73 12.95
C CYS A 134 -1.30 -0.21 13.03
N HIS A 135 -1.78 0.41 11.94
CA HIS A 135 -1.94 1.86 11.80
C HIS A 135 -3.40 2.23 11.52
N PRO A 136 -3.86 3.45 11.91
CA PRO A 136 -5.26 3.87 11.77
C PRO A 136 -5.63 4.29 10.33
N HIS A 137 -5.26 3.49 9.34
CA HIS A 137 -5.73 3.68 7.97
C HIS A 137 -7.24 3.44 7.85
N PRO A 138 -7.91 4.06 6.88
CA PRO A 138 -9.28 3.70 6.53
C PRO A 138 -9.40 2.20 6.24
N PRO A 139 -10.55 1.57 6.58
CA PRO A 139 -10.78 0.14 6.37
C PRO A 139 -10.61 -0.28 4.90
N GLN A 140 -9.87 -1.34 4.66
CA GLN A 140 -9.66 -1.93 3.33
C GLN A 140 -9.86 -3.44 3.36
N ALA A 141 -10.30 -4.00 2.23
CA ALA A 141 -10.67 -5.41 2.13
C ALA A 141 -9.48 -6.39 2.22
N TYR A 142 -8.27 -5.97 1.92
CA TYR A 142 -7.07 -6.81 1.85
C TYR A 142 -6.00 -6.40 2.85
N TYR A 143 -5.09 -7.32 3.16
CA TYR A 143 -3.87 -7.02 3.92
C TYR A 143 -2.82 -6.39 3.03
N VAL A 144 -2.04 -5.46 3.59
CA VAL A 144 -0.96 -4.77 2.87
C VAL A 144 0.24 -4.61 3.79
N TYR A 145 1.39 -5.02 3.29
CA TYR A 145 2.69 -4.57 3.79
C TYR A 145 3.17 -3.39 2.95
N LYS A 146 3.51 -2.31 3.60
CA LYS A 146 3.99 -1.09 2.96
C LYS A 146 5.49 -0.93 3.21
N PHE A 147 6.27 -0.88 2.14
CA PHE A 147 7.69 -0.58 2.18
C PHE A 147 7.90 0.91 1.90
N VAL A 148 8.73 1.56 2.71
CA VAL A 148 9.18 2.93 2.43
C VAL A 148 10.68 2.91 2.19
N ILE A 149 11.09 3.32 1.00
CA ILE A 149 12.48 3.31 0.54
C ILE A 149 12.97 4.75 0.40
N LEU A 150 14.11 5.06 1.02
CA LEU A 150 14.82 6.31 0.79
C LEU A 150 15.41 6.29 -0.62
N CYS A 151 15.08 7.29 -1.41
CA CYS A 151 15.57 7.46 -2.76
C CYS A 151 16.30 8.80 -2.90
N GLN A 152 17.45 8.79 -3.56
CA GLN A 152 18.23 9.98 -3.89
C GLN A 152 17.82 10.47 -5.28
N TYR A 153 17.50 11.76 -5.40
CA TYR A 153 17.31 12.40 -6.70
C TYR A 153 18.60 12.34 -7.55
N LEU A 154 18.47 12.01 -8.81
CA LEU A 154 19.55 11.98 -9.79
C LEU A 154 19.37 13.05 -10.87
N SER A 155 18.20 13.09 -11.50
CA SER A 155 17.90 13.98 -12.63
C SER A 155 16.39 14.04 -12.93
N GLY A 156 16.02 14.90 -13.87
CA GLY A 156 14.66 15.07 -14.36
C GLY A 156 13.98 16.31 -13.79
N ASP A 157 12.87 16.68 -14.42
CA ASP A 157 11.98 17.76 -13.99
C ASP A 157 10.63 17.20 -13.60
N LEU A 158 9.90 17.88 -12.72
CA LEU A 158 8.58 17.45 -12.29
C LEU A 158 7.60 17.50 -13.48
N GLN A 159 7.15 16.31 -13.89
CA GLN A 159 6.18 16.10 -14.97
C GLN A 159 5.17 15.02 -14.55
N PRO A 160 4.03 15.40 -13.94
CA PRO A 160 3.02 14.45 -13.50
C PRO A 160 2.50 13.58 -14.64
N ALA A 161 2.33 12.28 -14.40
CA ALA A 161 1.78 11.33 -15.37
C ALA A 161 0.24 11.31 -15.40
N HIS A 162 -0.35 10.44 -16.23
CA HIS A 162 -1.80 10.41 -16.52
C HIS A 162 -2.73 10.21 -15.32
N ASP A 163 -2.31 9.45 -14.33
CA ASP A 163 -3.06 9.12 -13.10
C ASP A 163 -2.71 10.01 -11.91
N ILE A 164 -1.70 10.87 -12.06
CA ILE A 164 -1.28 11.89 -11.11
C ILE A 164 -1.70 13.28 -11.60
N LEU A 165 -2.31 14.06 -10.71
CA LEU A 165 -2.76 15.41 -11.03
C LEU A 165 -1.61 16.43 -10.93
N ASP A 166 -0.70 16.23 -9.96
CA ASP A 166 0.39 17.14 -9.68
C ASP A 166 1.49 16.43 -8.88
N ALA A 167 2.74 16.92 -8.95
CA ALA A 167 3.86 16.45 -8.16
C ALA A 167 4.61 17.65 -7.59
N ARG A 168 4.82 17.69 -6.26
CA ARG A 168 5.48 18.81 -5.56
C ARG A 168 6.26 18.36 -4.35
N TYR A 169 7.15 19.23 -3.91
CA TYR A 169 7.84 19.11 -2.63
C TYR A 169 7.10 19.90 -1.55
N PHE A 170 6.95 19.31 -0.36
CA PHE A 170 6.30 19.92 0.80
C PHE A 170 7.18 19.82 2.03
N ASP A 171 7.12 20.85 2.89
CA ASP A 171 7.74 20.81 4.21
C ASP A 171 6.99 19.83 5.13
N ILE A 172 7.72 19.13 6.00
CA ILE A 172 7.14 18.17 6.95
C ILE A 172 6.14 18.83 7.91
N ASN A 173 6.31 20.11 8.21
CA ASN A 173 5.42 20.88 9.08
C ASN A 173 4.19 21.44 8.35
N ASP A 174 4.19 21.43 7.00
CA ASP A 174 3.10 21.94 6.17
C ASP A 174 2.72 20.90 5.10
N LEU A 175 2.30 19.72 5.55
CA LEU A 175 1.90 18.63 4.67
C LEU A 175 0.53 18.91 4.02
N PRO A 176 0.37 18.58 2.74
CA PRO A 176 -0.91 18.72 2.05
C PRO A 176 -1.94 17.69 2.57
N PRO A 177 -3.22 17.80 2.18
CA PRO A 177 -4.23 16.78 2.50
C PRO A 177 -3.83 15.40 2.00
N LEU A 178 -3.55 14.47 2.92
CA LEU A 178 -2.99 13.15 2.58
C LEU A 178 -4.06 12.15 2.13
N SER A 179 -3.69 11.30 1.17
CA SER A 179 -4.41 10.09 0.82
C SER A 179 -4.20 9.02 1.91
N GLU A 180 -5.00 9.08 2.98
CA GLU A 180 -4.85 8.22 4.15
C GLU A 180 -5.01 6.73 3.85
N ASN A 181 -5.64 6.39 2.72
CA ASN A 181 -5.64 5.02 2.20
C ASN A 181 -4.23 4.55 1.79
N ARG A 182 -3.33 5.49 1.46
CA ARG A 182 -1.97 5.21 0.97
C ARG A 182 -0.90 5.47 2.02
N ILE A 183 -0.94 6.63 2.67
CA ILE A 183 0.08 7.01 3.66
C ILE A 183 -0.54 7.86 4.77
N LEU A 184 -0.04 7.71 5.99
CA LEU A 184 -0.44 8.51 7.14
C LEU A 184 0.67 9.50 7.52
N LYS A 185 0.28 10.64 8.10
CA LYS A 185 1.22 11.64 8.59
C LYS A 185 2.24 11.03 9.57
N SER A 186 1.80 10.21 10.51
CA SER A 186 2.68 9.54 11.49
C SER A 186 3.73 8.63 10.85
N GLN A 187 3.39 7.97 9.74
CA GLN A 187 4.33 7.14 8.98
C GLN A 187 5.39 7.99 8.27
N ILE A 188 4.97 9.13 7.68
CA ILE A 188 5.87 10.08 7.04
C ILE A 188 6.82 10.69 8.07
N GLU A 189 6.29 11.16 9.20
CA GLU A 189 7.08 11.74 10.30
C GLU A 189 8.14 10.75 10.82
N LEU A 190 7.77 9.48 10.99
CA LEU A 190 8.69 8.42 11.44
C LEU A 190 9.86 8.25 10.45
N VAL A 191 9.57 8.06 9.15
CA VAL A 191 10.64 7.81 8.16
C VAL A 191 11.47 9.08 7.90
N PHE A 192 10.86 10.26 7.93
CA PHE A 192 11.56 11.54 7.82
C PHE A 192 12.53 11.75 8.99
N GLN A 193 12.07 11.50 10.23
CA GLN A 193 12.91 11.63 11.42
C GLN A 193 14.11 10.69 11.37
N LYS A 194 13.95 9.46 10.89
CA LYS A 194 15.06 8.51 10.69
C LYS A 194 16.15 9.10 9.79
N VAL A 195 15.76 9.73 8.70
CA VAL A 195 16.72 10.38 7.77
C VAL A 195 17.39 11.58 8.43
N LYS A 196 16.63 12.42 9.14
CA LYS A 196 17.15 13.62 9.83
C LYS A 196 18.14 13.30 10.94
N THR A 197 17.93 12.20 11.65
CA THR A 197 18.81 11.75 12.75
C THR A 197 19.89 10.76 12.30
N ALA A 198 19.94 10.42 11.02
CA ALA A 198 20.81 9.39 10.46
C ALA A 198 20.68 8.01 11.16
N VAL A 199 19.52 7.70 11.74
CA VAL A 199 19.20 6.40 12.34
C VAL A 199 18.55 5.52 11.29
N PHE A 200 19.36 4.68 10.65
CA PHE A 200 18.95 3.91 9.47
C PHE A 200 18.59 2.45 9.76
N GLU A 201 18.40 2.07 10.99
CA GLU A 201 17.78 0.78 11.31
C GLU A 201 16.38 0.73 10.69
N THR A 202 16.06 -0.35 9.97
CA THR A 202 14.74 -0.46 9.35
C THR A 202 13.66 -0.62 10.42
N TYR A 203 12.67 0.24 10.42
CA TYR A 203 11.48 0.06 11.27
C TYR A 203 10.63 -1.10 10.72
N CYS A 204 10.14 -1.94 11.59
CA CYS A 204 9.22 -3.03 11.26
C CYS A 204 8.19 -3.18 12.38
N ASP A 205 6.88 -3.19 12.03
CA ASP A 205 5.80 -3.47 12.98
C ASP A 205 5.87 -4.89 13.56
#